data_d878ec61e840abd293621928540c8bb8
#
_entry.id   d878ec61e840abd293621928540c8bb8
#
_cell.length_a   1.000
_cell.length_b   1.000
_cell.length_c   1.000
_cell.angle_alpha   90.00
_cell.angle_beta   90.00
_cell.angle_gamma   90.00
#
_symmetry.space_group_name_H-M   'P 1'
#
loop_
_entity.id
_entity.type
_entity.pdbx_description
1 polymer ?
#
loop_
_entity_poly.entity_id
_entity_poly.type
_entity_poly.pdbx_seq_one_letter_code
_entity_poly.pdbx_strand_id
1 'polypeptide(L)'
;MKSIFNLSKGILSVALISVAFASCSEDTMDNINKDKDHTTSVPAKFILADVITATAFSNIGGDFNTYYSTYVEHMVGVDNQLANAEKRNGEPSASSTFNNVWGNLYSTLKNARIAINISSNEVTGNYTTKGIGEVLAAINAGLIADSFGDTPFSQAALPELANGQPQFLTPELDKQEAIYTAIMEYLDAANTDLPKGDKSDEIGEYDFIYKGDGEAWLKLAYGLKARYTMRLLARSSSKDADLQKILEYVDKSYTSIEEQAAFSIYSATNLNPLFDFQWSRDGLAASKSYADKLIERNDPRLRRIFCIGQGKLTENENAVSIQVTGADDPRFLMADNGTAESVKYEYNTPIFVYSQTCPTLLMSYHELLFLKAEALARLNRKDEAANALKDAVIAAIANAETGVSAAFNAPTVKSYGGVKETTKAITATEAEEYFTNNVKPLFDANPVKEVMVQKYIAFLGAFGETTECYNDVRRLKAMGEEYIKLDNPYKFPLRAPYGADDVSANPNVEAAFGNGQYVYTDPVWWAGGSR
;
A
#
# COMPACT_ATOMS: atom_id res chain seq x y z
N MET A 1 -68.70 6.01 -59.71
CA MET A 1 -67.97 6.91 -58.74
C MET A 1 -67.62 6.31 -57.37
N LYS A 2 -68.39 5.37 -56.82
CA LYS A 2 -68.03 4.78 -55.48
C LYS A 2 -66.84 3.79 -55.49
N SER A 3 -66.52 3.20 -56.64
CA SER A 3 -65.40 2.20 -56.67
C SER A 3 -64.02 2.82 -56.82
N ILE A 4 -63.90 4.01 -57.39
CA ILE A 4 -62.63 4.71 -57.52
C ILE A 4 -62.21 5.37 -56.17
N PHE A 5 -63.16 5.76 -55.32
CA PHE A 5 -62.89 6.36 -54.03
C PHE A 5 -62.36 5.31 -52.97
N ASN A 6 -62.69 4.05 -53.16
CA ASN A 6 -62.21 2.99 -52.25
C ASN A 6 -60.79 2.53 -52.63
N LEU A 7 -60.41 2.63 -53.91
CA LEU A 7 -59.06 2.29 -54.36
C LEU A 7 -58.03 3.31 -53.93
N SER A 8 -58.40 4.62 -53.93
CA SER A 8 -57.54 5.69 -53.50
C SER A 8 -57.28 5.67 -51.96
N LYS A 9 -58.29 5.27 -51.18
CA LYS A 9 -58.10 5.10 -49.70
C LYS A 9 -57.24 3.90 -49.36
N GLY A 10 -57.30 2.80 -50.12
CA GLY A 10 -56.44 1.63 -49.92
C GLY A 10 -54.95 1.94 -50.27
N ILE A 11 -54.70 2.68 -51.33
CA ILE A 11 -53.35 3.05 -51.74
C ILE A 11 -52.73 4.07 -50.75
N LEU A 12 -53.54 5.00 -50.24
CA LEU A 12 -53.06 5.97 -49.23
C LEU A 12 -52.74 5.30 -47.89
N SER A 13 -53.50 4.30 -47.47
CA SER A 13 -53.28 3.54 -46.26
C SER A 13 -52.01 2.65 -46.33
N VAL A 14 -51.75 2.04 -47.47
CA VAL A 14 -50.55 1.22 -47.72
C VAL A 14 -49.31 2.12 -47.80
N ALA A 15 -49.39 3.31 -48.41
CA ALA A 15 -48.30 4.27 -48.47
C ALA A 15 -47.95 4.86 -47.08
N LEU A 16 -48.95 5.08 -46.21
CA LEU A 16 -48.72 5.53 -44.85
C LEU A 16 -48.11 4.45 -43.96
N ILE A 17 -48.44 3.18 -44.16
CA ILE A 17 -47.89 2.06 -43.41
C ILE A 17 -46.44 1.78 -43.85
N SER A 18 -46.11 1.91 -45.15
CA SER A 18 -44.73 1.74 -45.63
C SER A 18 -43.77 2.86 -45.19
N VAL A 19 -44.25 4.07 -44.92
CA VAL A 19 -43.43 5.16 -44.36
C VAL A 19 -43.19 4.98 -42.86
N ALA A 20 -44.09 4.29 -42.15
CA ALA A 20 -43.92 4.01 -40.74
C ALA A 20 -42.86 2.90 -40.44
N PHE A 21 -42.53 2.04 -41.39
CA PHE A 21 -41.46 1.04 -41.29
C PHE A 21 -40.09 1.50 -41.79
N ALA A 22 -40.00 2.68 -42.43
CA ALA A 22 -38.72 3.24 -42.88
C ALA A 22 -38.06 4.18 -41.84
N SER A 23 -38.59 4.26 -40.63
CA SER A 23 -38.22 5.28 -39.66
C SER A 23 -37.44 4.76 -38.48
N CYS A 24 -36.55 3.84 -38.65
CA CYS A 24 -35.39 3.64 -37.71
C CYS A 24 -34.41 2.74 -38.44
N SER A 25 -33.48 3.32 -39.19
CA SER A 25 -32.29 2.59 -39.57
C SER A 25 -31.50 2.29 -38.30
N GLU A 26 -30.96 1.09 -38.16
CA GLU A 26 -30.04 0.72 -37.05
C GLU A 26 -28.97 1.80 -36.87
N ASP A 27 -28.45 2.38 -37.95
CA ASP A 27 -27.48 3.49 -37.92
C ASP A 27 -28.00 4.75 -37.19
N THR A 28 -29.31 5.04 -37.26
CA THR A 28 -29.91 6.19 -36.56
C THR A 28 -30.07 5.91 -35.08
N MET A 29 -30.47 4.69 -34.71
CA MET A 29 -30.58 4.27 -33.33
C MET A 29 -29.18 4.16 -32.71
N ASP A 30 -28.22 3.61 -33.41
CA ASP A 30 -26.81 3.56 -32.98
C ASP A 30 -26.19 4.95 -32.78
N ASN A 31 -26.55 5.92 -33.65
CA ASN A 31 -26.10 7.31 -33.46
C ASN A 31 -26.81 8.06 -32.35
N ILE A 32 -28.05 7.70 -32.01
CA ILE A 32 -28.79 8.25 -30.86
C ILE A 32 -28.30 7.62 -29.58
N ASN A 33 -27.94 6.34 -29.58
CA ASN A 33 -27.39 5.59 -28.45
C ASN A 33 -25.89 5.84 -28.24
N LYS A 34 -25.20 6.48 -29.19
CA LYS A 34 -23.84 6.97 -28.95
C LYS A 34 -23.92 8.16 -27.99
N ASP A 35 -23.52 7.93 -26.77
CA ASP A 35 -23.33 8.99 -25.79
C ASP A 35 -22.27 9.98 -26.31
N LYS A 36 -22.74 11.10 -26.86
CA LYS A 36 -21.86 12.13 -27.44
C LYS A 36 -21.21 13.03 -26.40
N ASP A 37 -21.66 12.92 -25.17
CA ASP A 37 -21.17 13.71 -24.05
C ASP A 37 -20.10 12.95 -23.23
N HIS A 38 -19.91 11.64 -23.46
CA HIS A 38 -18.81 10.88 -22.88
C HIS A 38 -17.68 10.69 -23.91
N THR A 39 -16.49 11.08 -23.51
CA THR A 39 -15.27 10.87 -24.31
C THR A 39 -15.07 9.38 -24.58
N THR A 40 -14.99 9.01 -25.85
CA THR A 40 -14.76 7.62 -26.30
C THR A 40 -13.36 7.10 -25.99
N SER A 41 -12.45 7.96 -25.53
CA SER A 41 -11.13 7.57 -25.00
C SER A 41 -10.63 8.63 -24.00
N VAL A 42 -10.32 8.21 -22.80
CA VAL A 42 -9.64 9.03 -21.80
C VAL A 42 -8.14 8.91 -22.03
N PRO A 43 -7.37 10.01 -22.16
CA PRO A 43 -5.91 9.94 -22.24
C PRO A 43 -5.29 9.20 -21.05
N ALA A 44 -4.24 8.40 -21.30
CA ALA A 44 -3.58 7.57 -20.29
C ALA A 44 -3.12 8.36 -19.05
N LYS A 45 -2.69 9.60 -19.20
CA LYS A 45 -2.26 10.48 -18.12
C LYS A 45 -3.34 10.73 -17.06
N PHE A 46 -4.61 10.85 -17.44
CA PHE A 46 -5.71 11.03 -16.47
C PHE A 46 -6.03 9.72 -15.75
N ILE A 47 -5.95 8.60 -16.45
CA ILE A 47 -6.11 7.27 -15.84
C ILE A 47 -4.99 7.03 -14.82
N LEU A 48 -3.75 7.36 -15.17
CA LEU A 48 -2.61 7.18 -14.27
C LEU A 48 -2.65 8.10 -13.05
N ALA A 49 -3.18 9.33 -13.17
CA ALA A 49 -3.40 10.20 -12.03
C ALA A 49 -4.32 9.52 -10.98
N ASP A 50 -5.40 8.87 -11.45
CA ASP A 50 -6.29 8.07 -10.61
C ASP A 50 -5.57 6.84 -10.03
N VAL A 51 -4.83 6.09 -10.86
CA VAL A 51 -4.05 4.91 -10.43
C VAL A 51 -3.00 5.26 -9.37
N ILE A 52 -2.26 6.37 -9.54
CA ILE A 52 -1.29 6.88 -8.55
C ILE A 52 -2.00 7.17 -7.23
N THR A 53 -3.12 7.90 -7.32
CA THR A 53 -3.91 8.29 -6.13
C THR A 53 -4.46 7.06 -5.42
N ALA A 54 -5.10 6.13 -6.14
CA ALA A 54 -5.66 4.92 -5.56
C ALA A 54 -4.58 4.01 -4.96
N THR A 55 -3.42 3.88 -5.62
CA THR A 55 -2.29 3.10 -5.11
C THR A 55 -1.80 3.67 -3.78
N ALA A 56 -1.56 5.00 -3.71
CA ALA A 56 -1.02 5.63 -2.51
C ALA A 56 -2.05 5.73 -1.38
N PHE A 57 -3.25 6.22 -1.67
CA PHE A 57 -4.27 6.51 -0.68
C PHE A 57 -4.99 5.24 -0.19
N SER A 58 -5.58 4.47 -1.12
CA SER A 58 -6.45 3.35 -0.77
C SER A 58 -5.67 2.05 -0.52
N ASN A 59 -4.69 1.74 -1.37
CA ASN A 59 -4.07 0.42 -1.39
C ASN A 59 -2.85 0.31 -0.46
N ILE A 60 -2.03 1.34 -0.36
CA ILE A 60 -0.87 1.39 0.55
C ILE A 60 -1.26 2.00 1.89
N GLY A 61 -1.82 3.21 1.91
CA GLY A 61 -2.11 3.97 3.13
C GLY A 61 -3.41 3.58 3.84
N GLY A 62 -4.33 2.89 3.17
CA GLY A 62 -5.68 2.57 3.64
C GLY A 62 -5.77 1.36 4.59
N ASP A 63 -6.74 0.49 4.33
CA ASP A 63 -7.11 -0.62 5.23
C ASP A 63 -5.94 -1.56 5.54
N PHE A 64 -5.07 -1.87 4.57
CA PHE A 64 -3.91 -2.71 4.84
C PHE A 64 -2.99 -2.09 5.88
N ASN A 65 -2.65 -0.81 5.75
CA ASN A 65 -1.80 -0.13 6.72
C ASN A 65 -2.42 -0.15 8.11
N THR A 66 -3.72 0.10 8.20
CA THR A 66 -4.46 0.19 9.45
C THR A 66 -4.58 -1.18 10.14
N TYR A 67 -5.04 -2.22 9.44
CA TYR A 67 -5.21 -3.55 10.03
C TYR A 67 -3.89 -4.26 10.30
N TYR A 68 -2.94 -4.18 9.36
CA TYR A 68 -1.63 -4.81 9.57
C TYR A 68 -0.85 -4.16 10.70
N SER A 69 -1.11 -2.88 11.03
CA SER A 69 -0.51 -2.24 12.21
C SER A 69 -0.84 -2.96 13.52
N THR A 70 -2.03 -3.55 13.62
CA THR A 70 -2.41 -4.37 14.78
C THR A 70 -1.79 -5.78 14.71
N TYR A 71 -1.60 -6.32 13.51
CA TYR A 71 -1.02 -7.64 13.32
C TYR A 71 0.46 -7.70 13.67
N VAL A 72 1.20 -6.64 13.31
CA VAL A 72 2.64 -6.52 13.65
C VAL A 72 2.90 -5.75 14.92
N GLU A 73 1.85 -5.37 15.67
CA GLU A 73 1.96 -4.68 16.96
C GLU A 73 2.65 -3.30 16.88
N HIS A 74 2.57 -2.64 15.74
CA HIS A 74 2.92 -1.22 15.64
C HIS A 74 1.93 -0.36 16.43
N MET A 75 0.65 -0.71 16.36
CA MET A 75 -0.45 -0.10 17.11
C MET A 75 -1.37 -1.18 17.67
N VAL A 76 -2.22 -0.82 18.62
CA VAL A 76 -3.24 -1.70 19.21
C VAL A 76 -4.62 -1.24 18.80
N GLY A 77 -5.44 -2.16 18.33
CA GLY A 77 -6.85 -1.90 18.06
C GLY A 77 -7.66 -1.86 19.35
N VAL A 78 -8.28 -0.72 19.65
CA VAL A 78 -9.03 -0.51 20.92
C VAL A 78 -10.51 -0.22 20.72
N ASP A 79 -10.98 -0.16 19.48
CA ASP A 79 -12.40 0.04 19.19
C ASP A 79 -12.85 -0.78 17.97
N ASN A 80 -14.11 -1.23 18.02
CA ASN A 80 -14.88 -1.84 16.94
C ASN A 80 -14.10 -2.92 16.15
N GLN A 81 -13.98 -2.76 14.84
CA GLN A 81 -13.34 -3.74 13.94
C GLN A 81 -11.86 -3.97 14.28
N LEU A 82 -11.14 -2.92 14.67
CA LEU A 82 -9.74 -3.02 15.02
C LEU A 82 -9.53 -3.73 16.37
N ALA A 83 -10.42 -3.54 17.34
CA ALA A 83 -10.39 -4.32 18.58
C ALA A 83 -10.64 -5.81 18.33
N ASN A 84 -11.50 -6.14 17.35
CA ASN A 84 -11.70 -7.54 16.93
C ASN A 84 -10.46 -8.10 16.24
N ALA A 85 -9.83 -7.33 15.35
CA ALA A 85 -8.58 -7.70 14.68
C ALA A 85 -7.43 -7.90 15.68
N GLU A 86 -7.32 -7.05 16.69
CA GLU A 86 -6.34 -7.15 17.79
C GLU A 86 -6.53 -8.40 18.62
N LYS A 87 -7.78 -8.66 19.02
CA LYS A 87 -8.13 -9.83 19.85
C LYS A 87 -8.18 -11.14 19.08
N ARG A 88 -8.12 -11.09 17.76
CA ARG A 88 -8.08 -12.28 16.87
C ARG A 88 -9.16 -13.31 17.22
N ASN A 89 -10.36 -12.83 17.53
CA ASN A 89 -11.50 -13.64 17.95
C ASN A 89 -12.14 -14.35 16.74
N GLY A 90 -11.63 -15.53 16.39
CA GLY A 90 -12.08 -16.32 15.25
C GLY A 90 -11.48 -15.83 13.91
N GLU A 91 -11.81 -16.53 12.84
CA GLU A 91 -11.40 -16.16 11.48
C GLU A 91 -12.15 -14.90 11.04
N PRO A 92 -11.47 -13.88 10.52
CA PRO A 92 -12.13 -12.71 9.96
C PRO A 92 -12.95 -13.12 8.73
N SER A 93 -14.18 -12.66 8.63
CA SER A 93 -14.98 -12.91 7.43
C SER A 93 -14.50 -12.07 6.25
N ALA A 94 -14.69 -12.58 5.03
CA ALA A 94 -14.37 -11.88 3.80
C ALA A 94 -15.02 -10.50 3.71
N SER A 95 -16.26 -10.35 4.19
CA SER A 95 -17.02 -9.10 4.16
C SER A 95 -16.66 -8.10 5.27
N SER A 96 -15.93 -8.52 6.31
CA SER A 96 -15.76 -7.68 7.52
C SER A 96 -14.49 -6.84 7.56
N THR A 97 -13.49 -7.14 6.72
CA THR A 97 -12.17 -6.56 6.90
C THR A 97 -11.58 -6.01 5.59
N PHE A 98 -11.33 -6.86 4.60
CA PHE A 98 -10.54 -6.49 3.43
C PHE A 98 -11.32 -6.46 2.11
N ASN A 99 -12.66 -6.49 2.13
CA ASN A 99 -13.45 -6.50 0.90
C ASN A 99 -13.26 -5.23 0.06
N ASN A 100 -13.21 -4.07 0.72
CA ASN A 100 -13.01 -2.79 0.01
C ASN A 100 -11.63 -2.73 -0.65
N VAL A 101 -10.59 -3.13 0.06
CA VAL A 101 -9.22 -3.11 -0.49
C VAL A 101 -9.05 -4.14 -1.61
N TRP A 102 -9.72 -5.29 -1.53
CA TRP A 102 -9.78 -6.26 -2.63
C TRP A 102 -10.31 -5.61 -3.91
N GLY A 103 -11.51 -5.02 -3.85
CA GLY A 103 -12.13 -4.34 -4.99
C GLY A 103 -11.28 -3.19 -5.54
N ASN A 104 -10.71 -2.36 -4.64
CA ASN A 104 -9.85 -1.25 -5.01
C ASN A 104 -8.58 -1.72 -5.76
N LEU A 105 -7.92 -2.77 -5.28
CA LEU A 105 -6.72 -3.33 -5.91
C LEU A 105 -6.98 -3.80 -7.33
N TYR A 106 -8.06 -4.56 -7.56
CA TYR A 106 -8.41 -5.05 -8.90
C TYR A 106 -8.84 -3.92 -9.84
N SER A 107 -9.58 -2.93 -9.34
CA SER A 107 -9.94 -1.75 -10.13
C SER A 107 -8.70 -0.92 -10.50
N THR A 108 -7.79 -0.71 -9.55
CA THR A 108 -6.54 0.00 -9.79
C THR A 108 -5.65 -0.73 -10.79
N LEU A 109 -5.51 -2.06 -10.66
CA LEU A 109 -4.74 -2.89 -11.59
C LEU A 109 -5.36 -2.86 -13.00
N LYS A 110 -6.70 -2.91 -13.13
CA LYS A 110 -7.40 -2.77 -14.42
C LYS A 110 -7.07 -1.43 -15.08
N ASN A 111 -7.18 -0.33 -14.33
CA ASN A 111 -6.90 1.00 -14.84
C ASN A 111 -5.42 1.16 -15.24
N ALA A 112 -4.48 0.61 -14.48
CA ALA A 112 -3.06 0.58 -14.87
C ALA A 112 -2.85 -0.17 -16.20
N ARG A 113 -3.46 -1.35 -16.38
CA ARG A 113 -3.41 -2.13 -17.64
C ARG A 113 -4.04 -1.39 -18.81
N ILE A 114 -5.14 -0.67 -18.61
CA ILE A 114 -5.75 0.20 -19.62
C ILE A 114 -4.78 1.30 -20.03
N ALA A 115 -4.16 2.00 -19.09
CA ALA A 115 -3.20 3.06 -19.36
C ALA A 115 -1.97 2.55 -20.11
N ILE A 116 -1.42 1.39 -19.74
CA ILE A 116 -0.33 0.70 -20.44
C ILE A 116 -0.72 0.43 -21.90
N ASN A 117 -1.92 -0.12 -22.13
CA ASN A 117 -2.40 -0.45 -23.47
C ASN A 117 -2.56 0.80 -24.35
N ILE A 118 -3.17 1.87 -23.83
CA ILE A 118 -3.33 3.14 -24.55
C ILE A 118 -1.97 3.73 -24.92
N SER A 119 -1.00 3.70 -24.00
CA SER A 119 0.34 4.26 -24.19
C SER A 119 1.24 3.44 -25.11
N SER A 120 0.84 2.21 -25.46
CA SER A 120 1.63 1.27 -26.26
C SER A 120 1.58 1.54 -27.77
N ASN A 121 0.84 2.56 -28.24
CA ASN A 121 0.74 2.88 -29.66
C ASN A 121 2.10 3.33 -30.21
N GLU A 122 2.63 2.60 -31.20
CA GLU A 122 3.96 2.85 -31.77
C GLU A 122 4.09 4.23 -32.42
N VAL A 123 3.00 4.78 -32.97
CA VAL A 123 3.00 6.09 -33.65
C VAL A 123 3.05 7.24 -32.65
N THR A 124 2.27 7.15 -31.57
CA THR A 124 2.14 8.17 -30.53
C THR A 124 2.82 7.76 -29.22
N GLY A 125 3.59 6.67 -29.22
CA GLY A 125 4.08 5.94 -28.05
C GLY A 125 4.59 6.84 -26.94
N ASN A 126 3.87 6.80 -25.82
CA ASN A 126 4.19 7.52 -24.61
C ASN A 126 4.84 6.53 -23.63
N TYR A 127 6.13 6.31 -23.82
CA TYR A 127 6.83 5.22 -23.15
C TYR A 127 7.14 5.51 -21.67
N THR A 128 7.36 6.78 -21.29
CA THR A 128 7.44 7.15 -19.87
C THR A 128 6.10 6.90 -19.20
N THR A 129 5.00 7.38 -19.77
CA THR A 129 3.63 7.14 -19.28
C THR A 129 3.33 5.64 -19.17
N LYS A 130 3.72 4.85 -20.19
CA LYS A 130 3.60 3.39 -20.17
C LYS A 130 4.38 2.76 -19.02
N GLY A 131 5.65 3.11 -18.88
CA GLY A 131 6.53 2.57 -17.84
C GLY A 131 6.05 2.91 -16.41
N ILE A 132 5.47 4.10 -16.21
CA ILE A 132 4.81 4.47 -14.94
C ILE A 132 3.64 3.51 -14.67
N GLY A 133 2.81 3.25 -15.68
CA GLY A 133 1.71 2.28 -15.57
C GLY A 133 2.19 0.87 -15.22
N GLU A 134 3.31 0.43 -15.81
CA GLU A 134 3.94 -0.86 -15.53
C GLU A 134 4.46 -0.96 -14.09
N VAL A 135 5.11 0.08 -13.57
CA VAL A 135 5.54 0.14 -12.15
C VAL A 135 4.34 0.08 -11.22
N LEU A 136 3.28 0.85 -11.50
CA LEU A 136 2.06 0.84 -10.68
C LEU A 136 1.31 -0.50 -10.76
N ALA A 137 1.28 -1.15 -11.94
CA ALA A 137 0.75 -2.50 -12.08
C ALA A 137 1.53 -3.51 -11.24
N ALA A 138 2.87 -3.42 -11.23
CA ALA A 138 3.72 -4.27 -10.41
C ALA A 138 3.47 -4.08 -8.90
N ILE A 139 3.31 -2.83 -8.42
CA ILE A 139 3.00 -2.55 -7.00
C ILE A 139 1.65 -3.16 -6.61
N ASN A 140 0.59 -2.91 -7.39
CA ASN A 140 -0.75 -3.40 -7.05
C ASN A 140 -0.85 -4.92 -7.19
N ALA A 141 -0.20 -5.54 -8.18
CA ALA A 141 -0.07 -6.99 -8.28
C ALA A 141 0.69 -7.59 -7.08
N GLY A 142 1.74 -6.90 -6.60
CA GLY A 142 2.48 -7.27 -5.41
C GLY A 142 1.61 -7.26 -4.16
N LEU A 143 0.81 -6.22 -3.95
CA LEU A 143 -0.12 -6.11 -2.82
C LEU A 143 -1.19 -7.22 -2.86
N ILE A 144 -1.72 -7.55 -4.05
CA ILE A 144 -2.65 -8.68 -4.24
C ILE A 144 -1.97 -10.00 -3.86
N ALA A 145 -0.84 -10.29 -4.47
CA ALA A 145 -0.11 -11.54 -4.25
C ALA A 145 0.32 -11.71 -2.78
N ASP A 146 0.90 -10.65 -2.20
CA ASP A 146 1.39 -10.67 -0.81
C ASP A 146 0.29 -10.93 0.20
N SER A 147 -0.89 -10.36 -0.01
CA SER A 147 -1.98 -10.45 0.95
C SER A 147 -2.80 -11.72 0.80
N PHE A 148 -3.06 -12.15 -0.43
CA PHE A 148 -4.05 -13.18 -0.73
C PHE A 148 -3.46 -14.50 -1.27
N GLY A 149 -2.23 -14.53 -1.73
CA GLY A 149 -1.61 -15.74 -2.31
C GLY A 149 -2.08 -16.03 -3.73
N ASP A 150 -2.49 -17.27 -4.00
CA ASP A 150 -3.10 -17.66 -5.28
C ASP A 150 -4.40 -16.88 -5.48
N THR A 151 -4.54 -16.14 -6.59
CA THR A 151 -5.70 -15.27 -6.86
C THR A 151 -6.01 -15.21 -8.35
N PRO A 152 -7.22 -14.81 -8.76
CA PRO A 152 -7.47 -14.44 -10.15
C PRO A 152 -6.54 -13.29 -10.56
N PHE A 153 -5.76 -13.47 -11.63
CA PHE A 153 -4.80 -12.47 -12.08
C PHE A 153 -4.68 -12.35 -13.61
N SER A 154 -4.33 -13.44 -14.30
CA SER A 154 -4.15 -13.42 -15.76
C SER A 154 -5.45 -13.17 -16.52
N GLN A 155 -6.57 -13.65 -15.98
CA GLN A 155 -7.92 -13.48 -16.52
C GLN A 155 -8.73 -12.38 -15.80
N ALA A 156 -8.17 -11.73 -14.77
CA ALA A 156 -8.83 -10.68 -13.99
C ALA A 156 -8.22 -9.30 -14.27
N ALA A 157 -8.95 -8.24 -13.91
CA ALA A 157 -8.51 -6.85 -14.06
C ALA A 157 -8.03 -6.53 -15.49
N LEU A 158 -8.68 -7.10 -16.49
CA LEU A 158 -8.40 -6.85 -17.91
C LEU A 158 -9.28 -5.72 -18.45
N PRO A 159 -8.83 -4.98 -19.47
CA PRO A 159 -9.70 -4.07 -20.21
C PRO A 159 -10.93 -4.82 -20.75
N GLU A 160 -12.06 -4.16 -20.76
CA GLU A 160 -13.31 -4.69 -21.29
C GLU A 160 -13.22 -4.90 -22.82
N LEU A 161 -14.04 -5.82 -23.34
CA LEU A 161 -14.23 -5.98 -24.77
C LEU A 161 -14.88 -4.71 -25.38
N ALA A 162 -14.82 -4.57 -26.69
CA ALA A 162 -15.38 -3.40 -27.39
C ALA A 162 -16.88 -3.17 -27.15
N ASN A 163 -17.61 -4.20 -26.72
CA ASN A 163 -19.03 -4.13 -26.35
C ASN A 163 -19.27 -3.83 -24.85
N GLY A 164 -18.23 -3.48 -24.10
CA GLY A 164 -18.30 -3.18 -22.66
C GLY A 164 -18.46 -4.40 -21.76
N GLN A 165 -18.33 -5.62 -22.28
CA GLN A 165 -18.41 -6.84 -21.47
C GLN A 165 -17.03 -7.22 -20.93
N PRO A 166 -16.96 -7.83 -19.71
CA PRO A 166 -15.70 -8.36 -19.21
C PRO A 166 -15.24 -9.53 -20.08
N GLN A 167 -13.93 -9.71 -20.23
CA GLN A 167 -13.36 -10.81 -21.03
C GLN A 167 -13.63 -12.17 -20.38
N PHE A 168 -13.63 -12.24 -19.06
CA PHE A 168 -13.90 -13.44 -18.26
C PHE A 168 -14.90 -13.08 -17.15
N LEU A 169 -15.97 -13.86 -17.02
CA LEU A 169 -16.97 -13.70 -15.95
C LEU A 169 -16.57 -14.42 -14.66
N THR A 170 -15.86 -15.55 -14.80
CA THR A 170 -15.40 -16.38 -13.70
C THR A 170 -13.91 -16.70 -13.89
N PRO A 171 -13.02 -15.72 -13.65
CA PRO A 171 -11.61 -15.91 -13.86
C PRO A 171 -11.04 -17.03 -13.00
N GLU A 172 -10.10 -17.78 -13.55
CA GLU A 172 -9.34 -18.81 -12.84
C GLU A 172 -8.31 -18.18 -11.90
N LEU A 173 -7.87 -18.95 -10.89
CA LEU A 173 -6.80 -18.54 -10.00
C LEU A 173 -5.45 -18.85 -10.63
N ASP A 174 -4.59 -17.85 -10.59
CA ASP A 174 -3.16 -18.02 -10.89
C ASP A 174 -2.40 -18.40 -9.62
N LYS A 175 -1.34 -19.19 -9.78
CA LYS A 175 -0.40 -19.46 -8.70
C LYS A 175 0.35 -18.21 -8.31
N GLN A 176 0.56 -17.98 -7.02
CA GLN A 176 1.29 -16.82 -6.53
C GLN A 176 2.69 -16.70 -7.18
N GLU A 177 3.37 -17.81 -7.43
CA GLU A 177 4.64 -17.85 -8.16
C GLU A 177 4.54 -17.25 -9.56
N ALA A 178 3.47 -17.56 -10.31
CA ALA A 178 3.23 -17.00 -11.63
C ALA A 178 2.92 -15.50 -11.58
N ILE A 179 2.19 -15.05 -10.54
CA ILE A 179 1.92 -13.63 -10.32
C ILE A 179 3.24 -12.88 -10.06
N TYR A 180 4.16 -13.44 -9.27
CA TYR A 180 5.48 -12.86 -9.05
C TYR A 180 6.33 -12.81 -10.31
N THR A 181 6.22 -13.80 -11.18
CA THR A 181 6.84 -13.76 -12.51
C THR A 181 6.33 -12.56 -13.31
N ALA A 182 5.02 -12.36 -13.36
CA ALA A 182 4.40 -11.21 -14.04
C ALA A 182 4.79 -9.86 -13.40
N ILE A 183 4.93 -9.78 -12.08
CA ILE A 183 5.43 -8.58 -11.39
C ILE A 183 6.83 -8.20 -11.88
N MET A 184 7.73 -9.18 -11.97
CA MET A 184 9.09 -8.93 -12.45
C MET A 184 9.12 -8.57 -13.94
N GLU A 185 8.23 -9.16 -14.77
CA GLU A 185 8.06 -8.81 -16.18
C GLU A 185 7.58 -7.35 -16.35
N TYR A 186 6.63 -6.88 -15.54
CA TYR A 186 6.22 -5.47 -15.52
C TYR A 186 7.39 -4.54 -15.19
N LEU A 187 8.20 -4.87 -14.20
CA LEU A 187 9.36 -4.07 -13.82
C LEU A 187 10.48 -4.10 -14.88
N ASP A 188 10.66 -5.22 -15.58
CA ASP A 188 11.62 -5.33 -16.69
C ASP A 188 11.14 -4.54 -17.92
N ALA A 189 9.84 -4.54 -18.19
CA ALA A 189 9.23 -3.71 -19.22
C ALA A 189 9.38 -2.22 -18.88
N ALA A 190 9.09 -1.82 -17.63
CA ALA A 190 9.28 -0.45 -17.17
C ALA A 190 10.74 0.02 -17.31
N ASN A 191 11.71 -0.82 -16.95
CA ASN A 191 13.14 -0.52 -17.12
C ASN A 191 13.51 -0.28 -18.60
N THR A 192 12.77 -0.90 -19.52
CA THR A 192 12.97 -0.75 -20.96
C THR A 192 12.26 0.48 -21.52
N ASP A 193 11.08 0.81 -20.98
CA ASP A 193 10.21 1.84 -21.56
C ASP A 193 10.46 3.23 -20.96
N LEU A 194 10.66 3.35 -19.64
CA LEU A 194 10.89 4.64 -18.99
C LEU A 194 11.99 5.50 -19.62
N PRO A 195 13.14 4.97 -20.07
CA PRO A 195 14.19 5.77 -20.69
C PRO A 195 13.87 6.30 -22.10
N LYS A 196 12.80 5.80 -22.75
CA LYS A 196 12.48 6.19 -24.14
C LYS A 196 11.76 7.53 -24.26
N GLY A 197 11.18 8.03 -23.15
CA GLY A 197 10.42 9.28 -23.14
C GLY A 197 9.02 9.15 -23.74
N ASP A 198 8.22 10.19 -23.59
CA ASP A 198 6.91 10.34 -24.24
C ASP A 198 7.05 11.13 -25.53
N LYS A 199 6.35 10.71 -26.59
CA LYS A 199 6.35 11.39 -27.89
C LYS A 199 5.29 12.48 -27.99
N SER A 200 4.19 12.33 -27.25
CA SER A 200 3.07 13.26 -27.26
C SER A 200 2.26 13.07 -25.96
N ASP A 201 1.49 14.07 -25.57
CA ASP A 201 0.56 13.98 -24.44
C ASP A 201 1.22 13.51 -23.12
N GLU A 202 2.33 14.10 -22.79
CA GLU A 202 3.15 13.80 -21.60
C GLU A 202 2.33 13.80 -20.31
N ILE A 203 2.63 12.88 -19.39
CA ILE A 203 1.95 12.79 -18.10
C ILE A 203 2.20 14.03 -17.22
N GLY A 204 3.43 14.54 -17.16
CA GLY A 204 3.81 15.79 -16.48
C GLY A 204 3.19 15.95 -15.09
N GLU A 205 2.46 17.05 -14.88
CA GLU A 205 1.84 17.42 -13.59
C GLU A 205 0.74 16.44 -13.10
N TYR A 206 0.27 15.51 -13.95
CA TYR A 206 -0.64 14.45 -13.55
C TYR A 206 0.05 13.30 -12.83
N ASP A 207 1.38 13.23 -12.88
CA ASP A 207 2.18 12.40 -11.99
C ASP A 207 2.44 13.14 -10.68
N PHE A 208 1.73 12.76 -9.63
CA PHE A 208 1.83 13.40 -8.31
C PHE A 208 3.06 12.98 -7.49
N ILE A 209 3.92 12.12 -8.04
CA ILE A 209 5.12 11.62 -7.37
C ILE A 209 6.37 12.29 -7.93
N TYR A 210 6.64 12.14 -9.22
CA TYR A 210 7.87 12.60 -9.87
C TYR A 210 7.66 13.53 -11.07
N LYS A 211 6.42 13.99 -11.30
CA LYS A 211 6.11 14.95 -12.37
C LYS A 211 6.51 14.47 -13.78
N GLY A 212 6.43 13.17 -14.01
CA GLY A 212 6.78 12.57 -15.29
C GLY A 212 8.27 12.31 -15.49
N ASP A 213 9.08 12.41 -14.42
CA ASP A 213 10.51 12.09 -14.49
C ASP A 213 10.71 10.58 -14.61
N GLY A 214 11.00 10.12 -15.83
CA GLY A 214 11.21 8.71 -16.14
C GLY A 214 12.45 8.12 -15.45
N GLU A 215 13.49 8.91 -15.16
CA GLU A 215 14.67 8.45 -14.43
C GLU A 215 14.35 8.16 -12.96
N ALA A 216 13.57 9.03 -12.33
CA ALA A 216 13.11 8.81 -10.95
C ALA A 216 12.22 7.56 -10.84
N TRP A 217 11.31 7.35 -11.79
CA TRP A 217 10.51 6.11 -11.86
C TRP A 217 11.36 4.87 -12.13
N LEU A 218 12.42 4.98 -12.93
CA LEU A 218 13.37 3.89 -13.18
C LEU A 218 14.11 3.48 -11.89
N LYS A 219 14.53 4.45 -11.08
CA LYS A 219 15.12 4.19 -9.76
C LYS A 219 14.15 3.47 -8.83
N LEU A 220 12.88 3.87 -8.80
CA LEU A 220 11.82 3.15 -8.06
C LEU A 220 11.67 1.72 -8.57
N ALA A 221 11.62 1.50 -9.89
CA ALA A 221 11.49 0.16 -10.46
C ALA A 221 12.64 -0.77 -10.01
N TYR A 222 13.87 -0.29 -9.97
CA TYR A 222 14.99 -1.05 -9.42
C TYR A 222 14.84 -1.32 -7.92
N GLY A 223 14.40 -0.36 -7.13
CA GLY A 223 14.10 -0.55 -5.71
C GLY A 223 13.04 -1.64 -5.48
N LEU A 224 11.96 -1.63 -6.27
CA LEU A 224 10.93 -2.66 -6.22
C LEU A 224 11.44 -4.03 -6.63
N LYS A 225 12.34 -4.12 -7.61
CA LYS A 225 13.01 -5.40 -7.95
C LYS A 225 13.82 -5.94 -6.77
N ALA A 226 14.50 -5.08 -6.02
CA ALA A 226 15.19 -5.47 -4.79
C ALA A 226 14.19 -5.95 -3.73
N ARG A 227 13.09 -5.23 -3.49
CA ARG A 227 12.00 -5.60 -2.56
C ARG A 227 11.45 -6.99 -2.87
N TYR A 228 11.01 -7.22 -4.11
CA TYR A 228 10.38 -8.48 -4.49
C TYR A 228 11.36 -9.66 -4.58
N THR A 229 12.63 -9.42 -4.94
CA THR A 229 13.66 -10.47 -4.84
C THR A 229 13.89 -10.87 -3.38
N MET A 230 13.98 -9.92 -2.44
CA MET A 230 14.09 -10.21 -1.01
C MET A 230 12.84 -10.92 -0.47
N ARG A 231 11.64 -10.56 -0.95
CA ARG A 231 10.37 -11.21 -0.59
C ARG A 231 10.41 -12.70 -0.85
N LEU A 232 10.96 -13.11 -1.98
CA LEU A 232 11.02 -14.50 -2.41
C LEU A 232 12.20 -15.29 -1.81
N LEU A 233 13.03 -14.68 -0.97
CA LEU A 233 14.27 -15.30 -0.46
C LEU A 233 14.02 -16.65 0.25
N ALA A 234 12.87 -16.82 0.92
CA ALA A 234 12.50 -18.10 1.55
C ALA A 234 12.29 -19.23 0.52
N ARG A 235 11.96 -18.91 -0.71
CA ARG A 235 11.75 -19.85 -1.84
C ARG A 235 12.95 -19.96 -2.78
N SER A 236 13.96 -19.14 -2.56
CA SER A 236 15.16 -19.13 -3.41
C SER A 236 15.92 -20.46 -3.36
N SER A 237 16.27 -20.97 -4.54
CA SER A 237 17.17 -22.11 -4.71
C SER A 237 18.64 -21.70 -4.63
N SER A 238 18.95 -20.39 -4.75
CA SER A 238 20.31 -19.84 -4.73
C SER A 238 20.32 -18.48 -3.99
N LYS A 239 20.16 -18.53 -2.67
CA LYS A 239 20.01 -17.34 -1.82
C LYS A 239 21.13 -16.32 -1.99
N ASP A 240 22.39 -16.78 -2.06
CA ASP A 240 23.55 -15.88 -2.21
C ASP A 240 23.52 -15.14 -3.55
N ALA A 241 23.09 -15.80 -4.64
CA ALA A 241 22.95 -15.15 -5.94
C ALA A 241 21.84 -14.10 -5.93
N ASP A 242 20.70 -14.40 -5.29
CA ASP A 242 19.60 -13.44 -5.16
C ASP A 242 19.98 -12.25 -4.25
N LEU A 243 20.75 -12.50 -3.18
CA LEU A 243 21.27 -11.43 -2.32
C LEU A 243 22.25 -10.52 -3.08
N GLN A 244 23.13 -11.07 -3.93
CA GLN A 244 23.99 -10.24 -4.80
C GLN A 244 23.16 -9.42 -5.80
N LYS A 245 22.14 -10.04 -6.39
CA LYS A 245 21.22 -9.36 -7.32
C LYS A 245 20.45 -8.22 -6.66
N ILE A 246 20.07 -8.38 -5.39
CA ILE A 246 19.46 -7.29 -4.59
C ILE A 246 20.43 -6.11 -4.50
N LEU A 247 21.71 -6.34 -4.21
CA LEU A 247 22.71 -5.28 -4.14
C LEU A 247 22.87 -4.56 -5.48
N GLU A 248 22.88 -5.29 -6.60
CA GLU A 248 22.93 -4.71 -7.95
C GLU A 248 21.72 -3.82 -8.25
N TYR A 249 20.53 -4.19 -7.77
CA TYR A 249 19.32 -3.38 -7.93
C TYR A 249 19.36 -2.14 -7.04
N VAL A 250 19.79 -2.28 -5.79
CA VAL A 250 19.93 -1.15 -4.86
C VAL A 250 20.91 -0.10 -5.41
N ASP A 251 22.03 -0.51 -5.99
CA ASP A 251 23.01 0.40 -6.56
C ASP A 251 22.50 1.18 -7.79
N LYS A 252 21.37 0.76 -8.39
CA LYS A 252 20.68 1.45 -9.49
C LYS A 252 19.44 2.24 -9.04
N SER A 253 19.13 2.24 -7.74
CA SER A 253 17.96 2.87 -7.16
C SER A 253 18.32 4.23 -6.50
N TYR A 254 17.58 4.61 -5.47
CA TYR A 254 17.73 5.87 -4.76
C TYR A 254 19.13 6.04 -4.16
N THR A 255 19.64 7.27 -4.19
CA THR A 255 20.90 7.66 -3.56
C THR A 255 20.69 8.62 -2.39
N SER A 256 19.50 9.19 -2.25
CA SER A 256 19.15 10.10 -1.17
C SER A 256 17.67 10.02 -0.79
N ILE A 257 17.32 10.60 0.36
CA ILE A 257 15.95 10.64 0.87
C ILE A 257 15.01 11.48 -0.02
N GLU A 258 15.55 12.46 -0.75
CA GLU A 258 14.79 13.33 -1.65
C GLU A 258 14.30 12.58 -2.90
N GLU A 259 14.91 11.45 -3.23
CA GLU A 259 14.54 10.61 -4.39
C GLU A 259 13.44 9.59 -4.08
N GLN A 260 13.06 9.42 -2.80
CA GLN A 260 12.05 8.44 -2.42
C GLN A 260 10.69 8.71 -3.06
N ALA A 261 9.93 7.64 -3.37
CA ALA A 261 8.64 7.75 -4.05
C ALA A 261 7.54 8.22 -3.09
N ALA A 262 7.34 9.53 -3.00
CA ALA A 262 6.45 10.18 -2.05
C ALA A 262 5.22 10.79 -2.74
N PHE A 263 4.04 10.29 -2.39
CA PHE A 263 2.76 10.91 -2.73
C PHE A 263 2.44 11.98 -1.68
N SER A 264 2.59 13.25 -2.04
CA SER A 264 2.66 14.38 -1.09
C SER A 264 1.54 15.41 -1.28
N ILE A 265 0.44 15.09 -1.98
CA ILE A 265 -0.64 16.06 -2.26
C ILE A 265 -1.67 16.22 -1.14
N TYR A 266 -1.42 15.65 0.02
CA TYR A 266 -2.29 15.80 1.18
C TYR A 266 -2.34 17.23 1.70
N SER A 267 -3.52 17.64 2.18
CA SER A 267 -3.83 19.02 2.58
C SER A 267 -4.85 19.07 3.72
N ALA A 268 -5.43 20.23 3.95
CA ALA A 268 -6.54 20.36 4.90
C ALA A 268 -7.83 19.63 4.46
N THR A 269 -7.96 19.33 3.17
CA THR A 269 -9.15 18.69 2.58
C THR A 269 -8.87 17.31 1.99
N ASN A 270 -7.63 17.04 1.61
CA ASN A 270 -7.15 15.74 1.16
C ASN A 270 -6.27 15.15 2.27
N LEU A 271 -6.85 14.32 3.10
CA LEU A 271 -6.23 13.87 4.34
C LEU A 271 -5.31 12.66 4.12
N ASN A 272 -4.23 12.56 4.89
CA ASN A 272 -3.49 11.31 4.97
C ASN A 272 -4.42 10.18 5.46
N PRO A 273 -4.40 8.98 4.89
CA PRO A 273 -5.34 7.90 5.22
C PRO A 273 -5.34 7.47 6.69
N LEU A 274 -4.18 7.40 7.34
CA LEU A 274 -4.10 7.06 8.76
C LEU A 274 -4.75 8.14 9.62
N PHE A 275 -4.51 9.43 9.29
CA PHE A 275 -5.15 10.53 9.97
C PHE A 275 -6.67 10.50 9.78
N ASP A 276 -7.15 10.36 8.55
CA ASP A 276 -8.59 10.31 8.23
C ASP A 276 -9.31 9.20 9.00
N PHE A 277 -8.71 8.01 9.00
CA PHE A 277 -9.24 6.87 9.75
C PHE A 277 -9.30 7.16 11.25
N GLN A 278 -8.18 7.53 11.86
CA GLN A 278 -8.11 7.72 13.30
C GLN A 278 -8.94 8.90 13.78
N TRP A 279 -8.92 10.03 13.04
CA TRP A 279 -9.68 11.22 13.39
C TRP A 279 -11.19 10.99 13.43
N SER A 280 -11.69 10.10 12.57
CA SER A 280 -13.11 9.77 12.50
C SER A 280 -13.55 8.61 13.41
N ARG A 281 -12.62 7.74 13.85
CA ARG A 281 -12.97 6.48 14.53
C ARG A 281 -12.32 6.26 15.88
N ASP A 282 -11.15 6.85 16.17
CA ASP A 282 -10.39 6.68 17.41
C ASP A 282 -10.11 5.19 17.77
N GLY A 283 -9.81 4.38 16.75
CA GLY A 283 -9.72 2.93 16.89
C GLY A 283 -8.33 2.39 17.24
N LEU A 284 -7.29 3.24 17.26
CA LEU A 284 -5.89 2.84 17.42
C LEU A 284 -5.26 3.49 18.64
N ALA A 285 -4.46 2.71 19.38
CA ALA A 285 -3.64 3.13 20.50
C ALA A 285 -2.17 2.75 20.33
N ALA A 286 -1.29 3.35 21.12
CA ALA A 286 0.14 3.01 21.13
C ALA A 286 0.36 1.61 21.73
N SER A 287 1.16 0.81 21.03
CA SER A 287 1.49 -0.56 21.42
C SER A 287 2.59 -0.61 22.47
N LYS A 288 2.36 -1.39 23.52
CA LYS A 288 3.37 -1.68 24.54
C LYS A 288 4.52 -2.50 23.95
N SER A 289 4.25 -3.52 23.18
CA SER A 289 5.25 -4.35 22.50
C SER A 289 6.19 -3.54 21.62
N TYR A 290 5.66 -2.53 20.90
CA TYR A 290 6.49 -1.61 20.12
C TYR A 290 7.31 -0.69 21.01
N ALA A 291 6.69 -0.08 22.04
CA ALA A 291 7.38 0.83 22.97
C ALA A 291 8.52 0.13 23.71
N ASP A 292 8.32 -1.12 24.14
CA ASP A 292 9.35 -1.93 24.83
C ASP A 292 10.60 -2.11 23.96
N LYS A 293 10.46 -2.27 22.64
CA LYS A 293 11.60 -2.35 21.70
C LYS A 293 12.42 -1.06 21.62
N LEU A 294 11.75 0.09 21.76
CA LEU A 294 12.43 1.39 21.86
C LEU A 294 13.15 1.55 23.20
N ILE A 295 12.50 1.13 24.30
CA ILE A 295 13.08 1.17 25.66
C ILE A 295 14.33 0.29 25.71
N GLU A 296 14.26 -0.95 25.24
CA GLU A 296 15.40 -1.90 25.21
C GLU A 296 16.61 -1.34 24.46
N ARG A 297 16.41 -0.43 23.53
CA ARG A 297 17.46 0.16 22.67
C ARG A 297 17.85 1.56 23.07
N ASN A 298 17.24 2.15 24.11
CA ASN A 298 17.36 3.57 24.42
C ASN A 298 17.13 4.45 23.18
N ASP A 299 16.13 4.10 22.36
CA ASP A 299 15.85 4.74 21.09
C ASP A 299 15.30 6.16 21.31
N PRO A 300 15.90 7.20 20.71
CA PRO A 300 15.46 8.58 20.92
C PRO A 300 14.04 8.86 20.42
N ARG A 301 13.51 8.01 19.54
CA ARG A 301 12.10 8.11 19.09
C ARG A 301 11.11 7.92 20.23
N LEU A 302 11.46 7.21 21.32
CA LEU A 302 10.56 6.96 22.45
C LEU A 302 9.95 8.25 23.01
N ARG A 303 10.77 9.30 23.20
CA ARG A 303 10.30 10.59 23.71
C ARG A 303 9.57 11.44 22.66
N ARG A 304 9.62 11.04 21.42
CA ARG A 304 9.24 11.89 20.29
C ARG A 304 7.88 11.51 19.68
N ILE A 305 7.56 10.21 19.64
CA ILE A 305 6.47 9.69 18.82
C ILE A 305 5.20 9.30 19.58
N PHE A 306 5.17 9.42 20.89
CA PHE A 306 3.97 9.11 21.68
C PHE A 306 3.38 10.35 22.33
N CYS A 307 2.06 10.41 22.37
CA CYS A 307 1.30 11.48 23.00
C CYS A 307 -0.01 10.96 23.61
N ILE A 308 -0.67 11.77 24.43
CA ILE A 308 -1.97 11.45 24.99
C ILE A 308 -3.02 11.30 23.89
N GLY A 309 -4.04 10.47 24.13
CA GLY A 309 -5.04 10.11 23.13
C GLY A 309 -5.89 11.27 22.61
N GLN A 310 -6.35 11.12 21.38
CA GLN A 310 -7.10 12.11 20.61
C GLN A 310 -8.40 12.58 21.29
N GLY A 311 -9.11 11.69 22.01
CA GLY A 311 -10.36 12.04 22.65
C GLY A 311 -10.29 13.21 23.61
N LYS A 312 -9.13 13.45 24.20
CA LYS A 312 -8.89 14.62 25.05
C LYS A 312 -8.77 15.92 24.26
N LEU A 313 -8.50 15.86 22.95
CA LEU A 313 -8.56 17.02 22.05
C LEU A 313 -9.99 17.37 21.67
N THR A 314 -10.83 16.36 21.42
CA THR A 314 -12.20 16.57 20.91
C THR A 314 -13.23 16.90 21.98
N GLU A 315 -13.04 16.42 23.21
CA GLU A 315 -13.94 16.63 24.35
C GLU A 315 -13.81 18.01 24.99
N ASN A 316 -12.69 18.69 24.81
CA ASN A 316 -12.41 20.00 25.37
C ASN A 316 -11.71 20.87 24.32
N GLU A 317 -12.38 21.92 23.88
CA GLU A 317 -11.88 22.86 22.86
C GLU A 317 -10.49 23.45 23.17
N ASN A 318 -10.10 23.46 24.44
CA ASN A 318 -8.79 23.91 24.90
C ASN A 318 -7.81 22.75 25.21
N ALA A 319 -8.24 21.51 24.98
CA ALA A 319 -7.37 20.36 25.22
C ALA A 319 -6.26 20.30 24.16
N VAL A 320 -5.05 20.06 24.61
CA VAL A 320 -3.86 19.93 23.76
C VAL A 320 -3.20 18.60 24.09
N SER A 321 -3.06 17.74 23.09
CA SER A 321 -2.22 16.56 23.23
C SER A 321 -0.77 16.99 23.41
N ILE A 322 -0.10 16.36 24.37
CA ILE A 322 1.32 16.61 24.67
C ILE A 322 2.10 15.32 24.51
N GLN A 323 3.33 15.45 24.05
CA GLN A 323 4.21 14.29 23.96
C GLN A 323 4.51 13.71 25.34
N VAL A 324 4.63 12.39 25.38
CA VAL A 324 5.15 11.64 26.52
C VAL A 324 6.67 11.63 26.40
N THR A 325 7.37 12.07 27.46
CA THR A 325 8.81 12.34 27.39
C THR A 325 9.70 11.11 27.56
N GLY A 326 9.13 9.98 27.93
CA GLY A 326 9.85 8.70 28.11
C GLY A 326 9.06 7.73 28.98
N ALA A 327 9.63 6.56 29.24
CA ALA A 327 8.98 5.51 30.02
C ALA A 327 8.69 5.90 31.49
N ASP A 328 9.47 6.83 32.04
CA ASP A 328 9.29 7.33 33.42
C ASP A 328 8.25 8.46 33.51
N ASP A 329 7.72 8.93 32.38
CA ASP A 329 6.66 9.93 32.40
C ASP A 329 5.39 9.31 33.03
N PRO A 330 4.77 9.94 34.05
CA PRO A 330 3.59 9.40 34.71
C PRO A 330 2.37 9.28 33.80
N ARG A 331 2.44 9.86 32.59
CA ARG A 331 1.40 9.76 31.55
C ARG A 331 1.70 8.66 30.52
N PHE A 332 2.82 7.92 30.68
CA PHE A 332 3.19 6.82 29.80
C PHE A 332 2.25 5.63 30.02
N LEU A 333 1.27 5.46 29.15
CA LEU A 333 0.27 4.42 29.22
C LEU A 333 0.06 3.79 27.85
N MET A 334 0.77 2.70 27.59
CA MET A 334 0.68 1.91 26.37
C MET A 334 -0.35 0.79 26.50
N ALA A 335 -1.00 0.44 25.39
CA ALA A 335 -1.95 -0.65 25.36
C ALA A 335 -1.23 -2.00 25.24
N ASP A 336 -1.64 -2.98 26.05
CA ASP A 336 -1.13 -4.36 25.97
C ASP A 336 -1.70 -5.08 24.74
N ASN A 337 -0.83 -5.69 23.94
CA ASN A 337 -1.22 -6.35 22.70
C ASN A 337 -2.10 -7.58 22.95
N GLY A 338 -3.23 -7.65 22.26
CA GLY A 338 -4.22 -8.73 22.32
C GLY A 338 -5.11 -8.73 23.57
N THR A 339 -4.72 -8.07 24.66
CA THR A 339 -5.41 -8.11 25.95
C THR A 339 -5.87 -6.76 26.47
N ALA A 340 -5.51 -5.66 25.78
CA ALA A 340 -5.94 -4.32 26.15
C ALA A 340 -7.49 -4.23 26.23
N GLU A 341 -7.97 -3.41 27.16
CA GLU A 341 -9.38 -3.07 27.21
C GLU A 341 -9.79 -2.30 25.94
N SER A 342 -11.00 -2.58 25.46
CA SER A 342 -11.55 -1.88 24.29
C SER A 342 -12.15 -0.55 24.74
N VAL A 343 -11.28 0.40 25.08
CA VAL A 343 -11.65 1.74 25.57
C VAL A 343 -10.94 2.80 24.73
N LYS A 344 -11.69 3.76 24.24
CA LYS A 344 -11.14 4.93 23.57
C LYS A 344 -10.51 5.88 24.56
N TYR A 345 -9.47 6.59 24.14
CA TYR A 345 -8.87 7.75 24.81
C TYR A 345 -8.07 7.48 26.09
N GLU A 346 -8.06 6.28 26.61
CA GLU A 346 -7.33 5.99 27.86
C GLU A 346 -5.84 5.79 27.61
N TYR A 347 -5.48 5.15 26.49
CA TYR A 347 -4.10 4.88 26.13
C TYR A 347 -3.46 6.05 25.37
N ASN A 348 -2.14 6.09 25.40
CA ASN A 348 -1.38 6.96 24.50
C ASN A 348 -1.63 6.56 23.04
N THR A 349 -1.32 7.46 22.12
CA THR A 349 -1.36 7.21 20.67
C THR A 349 -0.01 7.54 20.06
N PRO A 350 0.41 6.88 18.96
CA PRO A 350 1.50 7.38 18.16
C PRO A 350 1.14 8.75 17.59
N ILE A 351 2.07 9.69 17.61
CA ILE A 351 1.85 11.06 17.08
C ILE A 351 1.45 11.05 15.60
N PHE A 352 1.81 9.99 14.89
CA PHE A 352 1.54 9.82 13.46
C PHE A 352 0.05 9.77 13.12
N VAL A 353 -0.83 9.43 14.07
CA VAL A 353 -2.28 9.51 13.87
C VAL A 353 -2.79 10.95 13.72
N TYR A 354 -1.96 11.93 14.05
CA TYR A 354 -2.24 13.36 13.85
C TYR A 354 -1.56 13.94 12.60
N SER A 355 -0.80 13.15 11.83
CA SER A 355 0.02 13.61 10.72
C SER A 355 -0.79 13.79 9.43
N GLN A 356 -1.71 14.77 9.46
CA GLN A 356 -2.72 15.05 8.43
C GLN A 356 -2.16 15.19 7.01
N THR A 357 -0.96 15.73 6.88
CA THR A 357 -0.33 16.04 5.59
C THR A 357 0.94 15.23 5.33
N CYS A 358 1.18 14.19 6.13
CA CYS A 358 2.32 13.30 5.93
C CYS A 358 2.18 12.55 4.59
N PRO A 359 3.21 12.47 3.75
CA PRO A 359 3.13 11.73 2.48
C PRO A 359 2.94 10.23 2.69
N THR A 360 2.32 9.56 1.71
CA THR A 360 2.42 8.10 1.58
C THR A 360 3.62 7.76 0.72
N LEU A 361 4.46 6.82 1.18
CA LEU A 361 5.64 6.37 0.46
C LEU A 361 5.35 5.05 -0.27
N LEU A 362 5.51 5.02 -1.59
CA LEU A 362 5.43 3.79 -2.36
C LEU A 362 6.64 2.91 -2.07
N MET A 363 7.78 3.55 -1.83
CA MET A 363 9.00 2.98 -1.31
C MET A 363 9.85 4.09 -0.71
N SER A 364 10.29 3.94 0.53
CA SER A 364 11.17 4.90 1.20
C SER A 364 12.65 4.63 0.91
N TYR A 365 13.46 5.66 1.12
CA TYR A 365 14.92 5.52 1.04
C TYR A 365 15.45 4.62 2.18
N HIS A 366 14.88 4.73 3.38
CA HIS A 366 15.30 3.86 4.47
C HIS A 366 14.94 2.39 4.24
N GLU A 367 13.82 2.07 3.58
CA GLU A 367 13.51 0.70 3.18
C GLU A 367 14.60 0.12 2.26
N LEU A 368 14.98 0.90 1.24
CA LEU A 368 16.03 0.50 0.31
C LEU A 368 17.36 0.21 1.03
N LEU A 369 17.73 1.08 1.97
CA LEU A 369 18.96 0.90 2.78
C LEU A 369 18.86 -0.31 3.72
N PHE A 370 17.69 -0.60 4.29
CA PHE A 370 17.49 -1.82 5.07
C PHE A 370 17.58 -3.09 4.22
N LEU A 371 17.09 -3.07 2.97
CA LEU A 371 17.28 -4.18 2.03
C LEU A 371 18.77 -4.40 1.73
N LYS A 372 19.53 -3.32 1.53
CA LYS A 372 20.99 -3.37 1.38
C LYS A 372 21.67 -3.96 2.61
N ALA A 373 21.33 -3.46 3.80
CA ALA A 373 21.92 -3.92 5.05
C ALA A 373 21.63 -5.40 5.32
N GLU A 374 20.38 -5.84 5.08
CA GLU A 374 19.99 -7.25 5.22
C GLU A 374 20.76 -8.14 4.25
N ALA A 375 20.83 -7.77 2.96
CA ALA A 375 21.55 -8.54 1.96
C ALA A 375 23.04 -8.68 2.30
N LEU A 376 23.70 -7.58 2.69
CA LEU A 376 25.10 -7.57 3.11
C LEU A 376 25.33 -8.41 4.37
N ALA A 377 24.44 -8.29 5.38
CA ALA A 377 24.54 -9.07 6.61
C ALA A 377 24.40 -10.58 6.36
N ARG A 378 23.46 -10.99 5.50
CA ARG A 378 23.26 -12.38 5.10
C ARG A 378 24.44 -12.94 4.28
N LEU A 379 25.09 -12.09 3.49
CA LEU A 379 26.35 -12.43 2.78
C LEU A 379 27.59 -12.36 3.66
N ASN A 380 27.43 -12.13 4.97
CA ASN A 380 28.54 -11.99 5.93
C ASN A 380 29.52 -10.83 5.63
N ARG A 381 29.07 -9.81 4.89
CA ARG A 381 29.82 -8.56 4.60
C ARG A 381 29.56 -7.54 5.73
N LYS A 382 30.04 -7.86 6.94
CA LYS A 382 29.63 -7.19 8.19
C LYS A 382 29.89 -5.69 8.22
N ASP A 383 31.06 -5.24 7.80
CA ASP A 383 31.43 -3.80 7.87
C ASP A 383 30.55 -2.96 6.92
N GLU A 384 30.30 -3.48 5.72
CA GLU A 384 29.42 -2.84 4.75
C GLU A 384 27.97 -2.85 5.22
N ALA A 385 27.52 -3.95 5.81
CA ALA A 385 26.19 -4.07 6.40
C ALA A 385 25.98 -3.10 7.56
N ALA A 386 27.00 -2.90 8.43
CA ALA A 386 26.95 -1.93 9.52
C ALA A 386 26.82 -0.49 9.01
N ASN A 387 27.54 -0.14 7.94
CA ASN A 387 27.44 1.18 7.32
C ASN A 387 26.07 1.41 6.69
N ALA A 388 25.56 0.42 5.93
CA ALA A 388 24.22 0.48 5.34
C ALA A 388 23.13 0.58 6.43
N LEU A 389 23.26 -0.15 7.54
CA LEU A 389 22.33 -0.06 8.67
C LEU A 389 22.38 1.32 9.35
N LYS A 390 23.56 1.91 9.51
CA LYS A 390 23.71 3.26 10.05
C LYS A 390 22.94 4.27 9.19
N ASP A 391 23.15 4.23 7.90
CA ASP A 391 22.49 5.14 6.96
C ASP A 391 20.96 4.91 6.94
N ALA A 392 20.52 3.64 7.05
CA ALA A 392 19.10 3.30 7.15
C ALA A 392 18.44 3.86 8.41
N VAL A 393 19.09 3.75 9.57
CA VAL A 393 18.60 4.27 10.87
C VAL A 393 18.50 5.80 10.82
N ILE A 394 19.50 6.47 10.28
CA ILE A 394 19.49 7.94 10.14
C ILE A 394 18.35 8.40 9.22
N ALA A 395 18.20 7.77 8.06
CA ALA A 395 17.12 8.07 7.11
C ALA A 395 15.73 7.79 7.72
N ALA A 396 15.58 6.70 8.47
CA ALA A 396 14.32 6.34 9.14
C ALA A 396 13.94 7.37 10.22
N ILE A 397 14.90 7.84 11.01
CA ILE A 397 14.67 8.90 12.01
C ILE A 397 14.30 10.23 11.32
N ALA A 398 14.94 10.57 10.21
CA ALA A 398 14.60 11.76 9.43
C ALA A 398 13.16 11.70 8.88
N ASN A 399 12.72 10.56 8.34
CA ASN A 399 11.33 10.36 7.94
C ASN A 399 10.38 10.40 9.15
N ALA A 400 10.73 9.81 10.28
CA ALA A 400 9.91 9.90 11.50
C ALA A 400 9.71 11.37 11.92
N GLU A 401 10.75 12.20 11.89
CA GLU A 401 10.62 13.64 12.18
C GLU A 401 9.77 14.38 11.15
N THR A 402 9.78 13.96 9.88
CA THR A 402 8.84 14.49 8.87
C THR A 402 7.39 14.20 9.26
N GLY A 403 7.08 12.99 9.69
CA GLY A 403 5.76 12.63 10.19
C GLY A 403 5.38 13.40 11.46
N VAL A 404 6.31 13.54 12.40
CA VAL A 404 6.12 14.34 13.63
C VAL A 404 5.85 15.81 13.29
N SER A 405 6.60 16.40 12.36
CA SER A 405 6.40 17.76 11.88
C SER A 405 5.01 17.94 11.24
N ALA A 406 4.57 16.96 10.44
CA ALA A 406 3.23 16.98 9.85
C ALA A 406 2.12 16.97 10.91
N ALA A 407 2.31 16.26 12.03
CA ALA A 407 1.37 16.28 13.15
C ALA A 407 1.30 17.64 13.85
N PHE A 408 2.45 18.24 14.15
CA PHE A 408 2.48 19.59 14.76
C PHE A 408 1.91 20.65 13.85
N ASN A 409 1.96 20.45 12.54
CA ASN A 409 1.45 21.40 11.54
C ASN A 409 0.06 21.05 10.99
N ALA A 410 -0.58 19.99 11.48
CA ALA A 410 -1.88 19.52 11.03
C ALA A 410 -2.97 20.60 11.18
N PRO A 411 -3.57 21.13 10.08
CA PRO A 411 -4.53 22.22 10.16
C PRO A 411 -5.76 21.92 11.02
N THR A 412 -6.33 20.72 10.85
CA THR A 412 -7.50 20.28 11.63
C THR A 412 -7.15 20.17 13.10
N VAL A 413 -6.06 19.50 13.45
CA VAL A 413 -5.64 19.31 14.85
C VAL A 413 -5.37 20.65 15.54
N LYS A 414 -4.76 21.61 14.83
CA LYS A 414 -4.52 22.97 15.34
C LYS A 414 -5.80 23.72 15.71
N SER A 415 -6.91 23.48 15.01
CA SER A 415 -8.20 24.12 15.33
C SER A 415 -8.78 23.65 16.67
N TYR A 416 -8.30 22.51 17.19
CA TYR A 416 -8.65 21.94 18.50
C TYR A 416 -7.53 22.12 19.56
N GLY A 417 -6.61 23.06 19.35
CA GLY A 417 -5.51 23.32 20.29
C GLY A 417 -4.16 22.70 19.89
N GLY A 418 -4.16 21.79 18.93
CA GLY A 418 -2.95 21.19 18.37
C GLY A 418 -2.31 20.10 19.22
N VAL A 419 -1.20 19.55 18.73
CA VAL A 419 -0.28 18.70 19.51
C VAL A 419 0.83 19.58 20.04
N LYS A 420 0.98 19.61 21.36
CA LYS A 420 2.01 20.44 22.00
C LYS A 420 3.38 19.73 21.92
N GLU A 421 4.32 20.39 21.27
CA GLU A 421 5.70 19.92 21.23
C GLU A 421 6.38 20.13 22.60
N THR A 422 6.74 19.05 23.27
CA THR A 422 7.36 19.05 24.60
C THR A 422 8.81 18.51 24.58
N THR A 423 9.25 17.98 23.42
CA THR A 423 10.58 17.42 23.23
C THR A 423 11.21 18.03 21.96
N LYS A 424 12.53 18.04 21.91
CA LYS A 424 13.25 18.52 20.72
C LYS A 424 13.28 17.47 19.62
N ALA A 425 13.31 17.93 18.37
CA ALA A 425 13.57 17.08 17.22
C ALA A 425 14.88 16.30 17.37
N ILE A 426 14.91 15.09 16.85
CA ILE A 426 16.09 14.24 16.82
C ILE A 426 16.97 14.72 15.67
N THR A 427 18.19 15.14 15.99
CA THR A 427 19.16 15.60 14.97
C THR A 427 19.87 14.42 14.31
N ALA A 428 20.46 14.66 13.12
CA ALA A 428 21.29 13.65 12.46
C ALA A 428 22.45 13.18 13.34
N THR A 429 23.09 14.10 14.08
CA THR A 429 24.16 13.77 15.03
C THR A 429 23.65 12.83 16.14
N GLU A 430 22.48 13.11 16.71
CA GLU A 430 21.87 12.26 17.74
C GLU A 430 21.51 10.88 17.18
N ALA A 431 21.05 10.80 15.92
CA ALA A 431 20.79 9.53 15.25
C ALA A 431 22.09 8.71 15.02
N GLU A 432 23.19 9.37 14.68
CA GLU A 432 24.52 8.72 14.57
C GLU A 432 25.03 8.22 15.94
N GLU A 433 24.88 9.04 16.99
CA GLU A 433 25.22 8.64 18.36
C GLU A 433 24.38 7.46 18.84
N TYR A 434 23.08 7.49 18.55
CA TYR A 434 22.18 6.37 18.82
C TYR A 434 22.64 5.09 18.11
N PHE A 435 22.94 5.17 16.82
CA PHE A 435 23.47 4.02 16.10
C PHE A 435 24.73 3.49 16.75
N THR A 436 25.70 4.36 17.00
CA THR A 436 27.03 3.99 17.51
C THR A 436 26.97 3.34 18.90
N ASN A 437 26.17 3.93 19.78
CA ASN A 437 26.15 3.54 21.20
C ASN A 437 25.15 2.42 21.52
N ASN A 438 24.06 2.31 20.76
CA ASN A 438 22.95 1.42 21.10
C ASN A 438 22.69 0.35 20.02
N VAL A 439 22.70 0.71 18.73
CA VAL A 439 22.41 -0.24 17.65
C VAL A 439 23.61 -1.09 17.28
N LYS A 440 24.79 -0.47 17.10
CA LYS A 440 26.00 -1.17 16.67
C LYS A 440 26.40 -2.35 17.56
N PRO A 441 26.36 -2.25 18.91
CA PRO A 441 26.65 -3.40 19.78
C PRO A 441 25.66 -4.57 19.59
N LEU A 442 24.38 -4.29 19.37
CA LEU A 442 23.36 -5.31 19.09
C LEU A 442 23.55 -5.94 17.70
N PHE A 443 23.90 -5.12 16.71
CA PHE A 443 24.26 -5.57 15.37
C PHE A 443 25.49 -6.49 15.41
N ASP A 444 26.53 -6.14 16.15
CA ASP A 444 27.74 -6.98 16.26
C ASP A 444 27.44 -8.35 16.86
N ALA A 445 26.48 -8.43 17.80
CA ALA A 445 26.03 -9.68 18.39
C ALA A 445 25.20 -10.55 17.42
N ASN A 446 24.30 -9.94 16.63
CA ASN A 446 23.50 -10.63 15.60
C ASN A 446 23.11 -9.67 14.49
N PRO A 447 23.90 -9.60 13.39
CA PRO A 447 23.70 -8.63 12.33
C PRO A 447 22.31 -8.65 11.69
N VAL A 448 21.86 -9.81 11.23
CA VAL A 448 20.55 -9.92 10.55
C VAL A 448 19.40 -9.58 11.50
N LYS A 449 19.44 -10.08 12.73
CA LYS A 449 18.41 -9.77 13.73
C LYS A 449 18.27 -8.26 13.94
N GLU A 450 19.39 -7.57 14.18
CA GLU A 450 19.30 -6.14 14.49
C GLU A 450 18.88 -5.32 13.28
N VAL A 451 19.31 -5.67 12.05
CA VAL A 451 18.78 -5.04 10.83
C VAL A 451 17.26 -5.17 10.77
N MET A 452 16.72 -6.36 11.01
CA MET A 452 15.28 -6.60 10.92
C MET A 452 14.49 -5.90 12.04
N VAL A 453 15.05 -5.81 13.24
CA VAL A 453 14.39 -5.07 14.34
C VAL A 453 14.41 -3.57 14.07
N GLN A 454 15.51 -3.00 13.60
CA GLN A 454 15.55 -1.59 13.21
C GLN A 454 14.62 -1.27 12.05
N LYS A 455 14.50 -2.15 11.05
CA LYS A 455 13.53 -2.02 9.96
C LYS A 455 12.09 -2.06 10.48
N TYR A 456 11.78 -2.98 11.39
CA TYR A 456 10.48 -3.05 12.06
C TYR A 456 10.16 -1.74 12.79
N ILE A 457 11.10 -1.19 13.55
CA ILE A 457 10.91 0.08 14.27
C ILE A 457 10.71 1.24 13.27
N ALA A 458 11.44 1.25 12.16
CA ALA A 458 11.36 2.29 11.16
C ALA A 458 10.00 2.39 10.47
N PHE A 459 9.28 1.29 10.35
CA PHE A 459 8.04 1.21 9.57
C PHE A 459 6.77 1.66 10.32
N LEU A 460 6.87 2.00 11.60
CA LEU A 460 5.78 2.72 12.27
C LEU A 460 5.75 4.17 11.81
N GLY A 461 4.66 4.59 11.21
CA GLY A 461 4.47 5.98 10.77
C GLY A 461 3.16 6.18 10.00
N ALA A 462 2.98 7.39 9.50
CA ALA A 462 1.87 7.73 8.61
C ALA A 462 2.20 7.50 7.12
N PHE A 463 3.31 6.82 6.82
CA PHE A 463 3.83 6.65 5.46
C PHE A 463 3.25 5.45 4.70
N GLY A 464 2.52 4.55 5.37
CA GLY A 464 1.89 3.38 4.74
C GLY A 464 2.79 2.13 4.70
N GLU A 465 3.90 2.08 5.42
CA GLU A 465 4.91 1.02 5.33
C GLU A 465 4.60 -0.24 6.16
N THR A 466 3.49 -0.25 6.89
CA THR A 466 3.13 -1.38 7.77
C THR A 466 2.88 -2.67 7.00
N THR A 467 2.38 -2.58 5.76
CA THR A 467 2.22 -3.76 4.89
C THR A 467 3.56 -4.45 4.63
N GLU A 468 4.63 -3.69 4.37
CA GLU A 468 5.97 -4.24 4.18
C GLU A 468 6.53 -4.84 5.48
N CYS A 469 6.25 -4.22 6.63
CA CYS A 469 6.58 -4.79 7.92
C CYS A 469 5.89 -6.15 8.15
N TYR A 470 4.60 -6.24 7.84
CA TYR A 470 3.84 -7.49 7.94
C TYR A 470 4.40 -8.59 7.03
N ASN A 471 4.80 -8.21 5.82
CA ASN A 471 5.47 -9.09 4.89
C ASN A 471 6.82 -9.60 5.43
N ASP A 472 7.63 -8.73 6.00
CA ASP A 472 8.93 -9.12 6.59
C ASP A 472 8.76 -10.09 7.76
N VAL A 473 7.78 -9.86 8.66
CA VAL A 473 7.49 -10.79 9.76
C VAL A 473 7.12 -12.17 9.23
N ARG A 474 6.26 -12.25 8.21
CA ARG A 474 5.87 -13.53 7.58
C ARG A 474 7.05 -14.21 6.90
N ARG A 475 7.90 -13.45 6.19
CA ARG A 475 9.10 -13.97 5.53
C ARG A 475 10.09 -14.54 6.53
N LEU A 476 10.36 -13.82 7.62
CA LEU A 476 11.23 -14.30 8.70
C LEU A 476 10.69 -15.60 9.30
N LYS A 477 9.40 -15.68 9.61
CA LYS A 477 8.75 -16.91 10.10
C LYS A 477 8.94 -18.08 9.12
N ALA A 478 8.75 -17.84 7.82
CA ALA A 478 8.98 -18.87 6.78
C ALA A 478 10.43 -19.34 6.71
N MET A 479 11.38 -18.50 7.09
CA MET A 479 12.82 -18.84 7.17
C MET A 479 13.23 -19.46 8.51
N GLY A 480 12.31 -19.59 9.48
CA GLY A 480 12.60 -20.05 10.83
C GLY A 480 13.33 -19.02 11.69
N GLU A 481 13.20 -17.75 11.37
CA GLU A 481 13.89 -16.63 12.02
C GLU A 481 12.91 -15.81 12.86
N GLU A 482 12.88 -16.00 14.17
CA GLU A 482 12.02 -15.29 15.10
C GLU A 482 12.71 -14.04 15.67
N TYR A 483 13.15 -13.13 14.82
CA TYR A 483 13.91 -11.94 15.24
C TYR A 483 13.03 -10.83 15.80
N ILE A 484 11.80 -10.69 15.30
CA ILE A 484 10.82 -9.71 15.77
C ILE A 484 9.89 -10.42 16.75
N LYS A 485 10.09 -10.15 18.03
CA LYS A 485 9.22 -10.69 19.08
C LYS A 485 7.91 -9.91 19.10
N LEU A 486 6.79 -10.62 19.00
CA LEU A 486 5.44 -10.11 19.15
C LEU A 486 4.84 -10.64 20.46
N ASP A 487 4.09 -9.82 21.18
CA ASP A 487 3.60 -10.12 22.52
C ASP A 487 2.12 -10.53 22.53
N ASN A 488 1.39 -10.36 21.43
CA ASN A 488 -0.01 -10.79 21.32
C ASN A 488 -0.11 -12.31 21.53
N PRO A 489 -0.88 -12.79 22.53
CA PRO A 489 -0.92 -14.21 22.88
C PRO A 489 -1.70 -15.08 21.89
N TYR A 490 -2.39 -14.48 20.94
CA TYR A 490 -3.22 -15.20 19.98
C TYR A 490 -2.45 -15.55 18.70
N LYS A 491 -3.06 -16.42 17.86
CA LYS A 491 -2.45 -16.86 16.59
C LYS A 491 -2.14 -15.68 15.68
N PHE A 492 -0.94 -15.67 15.12
CA PHE A 492 -0.54 -14.65 14.17
C PHE A 492 -1.26 -14.82 12.82
N PRO A 493 -1.83 -13.76 12.24
CA PRO A 493 -2.45 -13.83 10.91
C PRO A 493 -1.41 -14.11 9.83
N LEU A 494 -1.66 -15.07 8.95
CA LEU A 494 -0.72 -15.54 7.94
C LEU A 494 -1.02 -14.99 6.55
N ARG A 495 -2.24 -14.48 6.34
CA ARG A 495 -2.75 -13.91 5.09
C ARG A 495 -3.97 -13.03 5.34
N ALA A 496 -4.44 -12.31 4.33
CA ALA A 496 -5.75 -11.68 4.34
C ALA A 496 -6.84 -12.65 3.83
N PRO A 497 -8.09 -12.51 4.27
CA PRO A 497 -9.22 -13.23 3.69
C PRO A 497 -9.52 -12.71 2.28
N TYR A 498 -10.05 -13.56 1.40
CA TYR A 498 -10.50 -13.16 0.06
C TYR A 498 -11.69 -12.19 0.13
N GLY A 499 -11.87 -11.39 -0.91
CA GLY A 499 -13.01 -10.48 -1.03
C GLY A 499 -14.34 -11.24 -1.13
N ALA A 500 -15.35 -10.77 -0.41
CA ALA A 500 -16.65 -11.42 -0.31
C ALA A 500 -17.34 -11.55 -1.67
N ASP A 501 -17.16 -10.57 -2.54
CA ASP A 501 -17.81 -10.55 -3.85
C ASP A 501 -17.31 -11.70 -4.73
N ASP A 502 -15.98 -11.93 -4.76
CA ASP A 502 -15.41 -13.06 -5.51
C ASP A 502 -15.71 -14.41 -4.87
N VAL A 503 -15.69 -14.52 -3.54
CA VAL A 503 -16.04 -15.75 -2.85
C VAL A 503 -17.48 -16.18 -3.15
N SER A 504 -18.39 -15.23 -3.31
CA SER A 504 -19.80 -15.51 -3.60
C SER A 504 -20.14 -15.62 -5.09
N ALA A 505 -19.39 -14.95 -5.97
CA ALA A 505 -19.72 -14.84 -7.38
C ALA A 505 -18.79 -15.66 -8.31
N ASN A 506 -17.58 -16.00 -7.88
CA ASN A 506 -16.62 -16.76 -8.68
C ASN A 506 -16.49 -18.21 -8.17
N PRO A 507 -17.10 -19.21 -8.86
CA PRO A 507 -17.05 -20.60 -8.44
C PRO A 507 -15.63 -21.19 -8.37
N ASN A 508 -14.65 -20.61 -9.10
CA ASN A 508 -13.26 -21.05 -9.02
C ASN A 508 -12.63 -20.66 -7.68
N VAL A 509 -12.95 -19.46 -7.16
CA VAL A 509 -12.51 -19.02 -5.82
C VAL A 509 -13.21 -19.85 -4.75
N GLU A 510 -14.52 -20.07 -4.84
CA GLU A 510 -15.28 -20.91 -3.90
C GLU A 510 -14.74 -22.34 -3.87
N ALA A 511 -14.50 -22.96 -5.02
CA ALA A 511 -13.97 -24.33 -5.11
C ALA A 511 -12.56 -24.48 -4.53
N ALA A 512 -11.71 -23.45 -4.68
CA ALA A 512 -10.33 -23.49 -4.20
C ALA A 512 -10.20 -23.22 -2.70
N PHE A 513 -11.02 -22.31 -2.14
CA PHE A 513 -10.82 -21.74 -0.80
C PHE A 513 -12.07 -21.72 0.08
N GLY A 514 -13.22 -22.23 -0.37
CA GLY A 514 -14.46 -22.15 0.36
C GLY A 514 -14.85 -20.70 0.64
N ASN A 515 -15.03 -20.34 1.90
CA ASN A 515 -15.33 -18.95 2.28
C ASN A 515 -14.09 -18.02 2.26
N GLY A 516 -12.92 -18.52 1.85
CA GLY A 516 -11.69 -17.76 1.68
C GLY A 516 -11.06 -17.22 2.97
N GLN A 517 -11.38 -17.78 4.10
CA GLN A 517 -10.87 -17.28 5.38
C GLN A 517 -9.47 -17.80 5.70
N TYR A 518 -9.24 -18.93 6.21
CA TYR A 518 -7.95 -19.59 6.49
C TYR A 518 -6.80 -18.67 6.97
N VAL A 519 -7.14 -17.53 7.58
CA VAL A 519 -6.20 -16.45 7.93
C VAL A 519 -5.13 -16.91 8.92
N TYR A 520 -5.49 -17.77 9.85
CA TYR A 520 -4.60 -18.25 10.91
C TYR A 520 -3.99 -19.63 10.66
N THR A 521 -4.31 -20.28 9.55
CA THR A 521 -3.93 -21.68 9.31
C THR A 521 -3.18 -21.91 8.01
N ASP A 522 -3.33 -21.01 7.02
CA ASP A 522 -2.85 -21.24 5.66
C ASP A 522 -1.98 -20.07 5.17
N PRO A 523 -0.66 -20.13 5.34
CA PRO A 523 0.21 -19.07 4.86
C PRO A 523 0.21 -19.01 3.32
N VAL A 524 0.47 -17.84 2.77
CA VAL A 524 0.69 -17.67 1.33
C VAL A 524 1.96 -18.41 0.88
N TRP A 525 2.06 -18.75 -0.42
CA TRP A 525 3.14 -19.60 -0.94
C TRP A 525 4.53 -19.08 -0.57
N TRP A 526 4.89 -17.82 -0.83
CA TRP A 526 6.21 -17.31 -0.51
C TRP A 526 6.52 -17.29 1.01
N ALA A 527 5.50 -17.26 1.85
CA ALA A 527 5.61 -17.31 3.30
C ALA A 527 5.57 -18.75 3.87
N GLY A 528 5.87 -19.75 3.06
CA GLY A 528 5.97 -21.15 3.49
C GLY A 528 4.73 -22.00 3.21
N GLY A 529 3.65 -21.43 2.68
CA GLY A 529 2.44 -22.13 2.32
C GLY A 529 2.53 -22.90 0.99
N SER A 530 1.43 -23.52 0.62
CA SER A 530 1.29 -24.27 -0.65
C SER A 530 0.57 -23.44 -1.74
N ARG A 531 -0.03 -22.30 -1.36
CA ARG A 531 -0.86 -21.49 -2.24
C ARG A 531 -0.97 -20.04 -1.77
#